data_2d6c09e5400cc76d5b522856862e45da
#
_entry.id   2d6c09e5400cc76d5b522856862e45da
#
_cell.length_a   1.000
_cell.length_b   1.000
_cell.length_c   1.000
_cell.angle_alpha   90.00
_cell.angle_beta   90.00
_cell.angle_gamma   90.00
#
_symmetry.space_group_name_H-M   'P 1'
#
loop_
_entity.id
_entity.type
_entity.pdbx_description
1 polymer ?
#
loop_
_entity_poly.entity_id
_entity_poly.type
_entity_poly.pdbx_seq_one_letter_code
_entity_poly.pdbx_strand_id
1 'polypeptide(L)'
;MVEKNNLPTLIRIFSYSILAITFVFLINNVLTVWFDWPGIKKLFSQFGLFGFRRLSTPLEGLSVALAFIQLLFYFISILLVYFYVRKSIEQTLETDAEILTKIAGYIIRSSFWAVLILGIVDFIISFMVVEKLFNEAIKFKLVNPSFRITFIHFPLVLISFIIGYFTRSVGFIWLAVLVVGSEFAIVLSRFIFNYEQAFQGDLVRFWYAALYLFASAYALMHEGHVRVDVLYTGFSEKRRAWTNSIGSLVLGIPLCLIIIFLGMGGKASIINGPALSFEITQQGSNGLYLLYLMAIYLAVFAVSMLIQFTSYFMSSSHKILNN
;
A
#
# COMPACT_ATOMS: atom_id res chain seq x y z
N MET A 1 -34.90 -22.57 21.30
CA MET A 1 -33.82 -22.59 20.29
C MET A 1 -33.61 -21.16 19.84
N VAL A 2 -32.56 -20.51 20.30
CA VAL A 2 -32.20 -19.18 19.83
C VAL A 2 -31.75 -19.36 18.39
N GLU A 3 -32.47 -18.79 17.43
CA GLU A 3 -32.03 -18.67 16.03
C GLU A 3 -30.65 -18.02 16.05
N LYS A 4 -29.62 -18.82 15.78
CA LYS A 4 -28.23 -18.36 15.77
C LYS A 4 -28.15 -17.34 14.63
N ASN A 5 -28.18 -16.04 14.98
CA ASN A 5 -28.07 -14.95 14.00
C ASN A 5 -26.75 -15.14 13.24
N ASN A 6 -26.84 -15.66 12.02
CA ASN A 6 -25.67 -15.96 11.18
C ASN A 6 -25.03 -14.69 10.56
N LEU A 7 -25.62 -13.54 10.80
CA LEU A 7 -25.21 -12.27 10.20
C LEU A 7 -23.77 -11.85 10.58
N PRO A 8 -23.33 -11.95 11.87
CA PRO A 8 -21.92 -11.66 12.19
C PRO A 8 -20.94 -12.54 11.43
N THR A 9 -21.25 -13.84 11.30
CA THR A 9 -20.42 -14.79 10.55
C THR A 9 -20.34 -14.44 9.07
N LEU A 10 -21.46 -14.03 8.45
CA LEU A 10 -21.50 -13.60 7.05
C LEU A 10 -20.67 -12.31 6.85
N ILE A 11 -20.78 -11.33 7.74
CA ILE A 11 -19.99 -10.10 7.69
C ILE A 11 -18.49 -10.42 7.78
N ARG A 12 -18.08 -11.33 8.66
CA ARG A 12 -16.69 -11.78 8.80
C ARG A 12 -16.19 -12.47 7.52
N ILE A 13 -16.98 -13.42 6.96
CA ILE A 13 -16.61 -14.09 5.72
C ILE A 13 -16.47 -13.09 4.58
N PHE A 14 -17.40 -12.18 4.42
CA PHE A 14 -17.36 -11.15 3.40
C PHE A 14 -16.11 -10.25 3.54
N SER A 15 -15.86 -9.72 4.72
CA SER A 15 -14.73 -8.82 5.02
C SER A 15 -13.38 -9.48 4.77
N TYR A 16 -13.19 -10.69 5.32
CA TYR A 16 -11.94 -11.43 5.11
C TYR A 16 -11.78 -11.90 3.65
N SER A 17 -12.88 -12.18 2.94
CA SER A 17 -12.81 -12.56 1.52
C SER A 17 -12.32 -11.40 0.65
N ILE A 18 -12.76 -10.17 0.90
CA ILE A 18 -12.24 -8.99 0.19
C ILE A 18 -10.73 -8.86 0.40
N LEU A 19 -10.26 -8.97 1.65
CA LEU A 19 -8.83 -8.87 1.95
C LEU A 19 -8.04 -10.04 1.33
N ALA A 20 -8.54 -11.27 1.41
CA ALA A 20 -7.89 -12.45 0.85
C ALA A 20 -7.80 -12.38 -0.68
N ILE A 21 -8.87 -11.98 -1.37
CA ILE A 21 -8.88 -11.77 -2.82
C ILE A 21 -7.87 -10.69 -3.21
N THR A 22 -7.81 -9.59 -2.46
CA THR A 22 -6.84 -8.52 -2.72
C THR A 22 -5.42 -9.00 -2.51
N PHE A 23 -5.15 -9.76 -1.44
CA PHE A 23 -3.83 -10.34 -1.18
C PHE A 23 -3.39 -11.31 -2.28
N VAL A 24 -4.29 -12.19 -2.73
CA VAL A 24 -4.03 -13.08 -3.87
C VAL A 24 -3.80 -12.29 -5.16
N PHE A 25 -4.55 -11.20 -5.37
CA PHE A 25 -4.30 -10.30 -6.50
C PHE A 25 -2.89 -9.71 -6.46
N LEU A 26 -2.43 -9.24 -5.31
CA LEU A 26 -1.06 -8.70 -5.16
C LEU A 26 0.00 -9.76 -5.47
N ILE A 27 -0.15 -10.99 -4.96
CA ILE A 27 0.75 -12.11 -5.27
C ILE A 27 0.72 -12.39 -6.78
N ASN A 28 -0.46 -12.54 -7.38
CA ASN A 28 -0.61 -12.80 -8.80
C ASN A 28 -0.07 -11.65 -9.66
N ASN A 29 -0.17 -10.42 -9.19
CA ASN A 29 0.42 -9.26 -9.85
C ASN A 29 1.95 -9.39 -9.90
N VAL A 30 2.59 -9.72 -8.77
CA VAL A 30 4.04 -9.96 -8.72
C VAL A 30 4.42 -11.10 -9.67
N LEU A 31 3.72 -12.23 -9.64
CA LEU A 31 4.00 -13.37 -10.53
C LEU A 31 3.86 -12.98 -12.03
N THR A 32 2.84 -12.21 -12.36
CA THR A 32 2.58 -11.80 -13.75
C THR A 32 3.55 -10.74 -14.24
N VAL A 33 3.90 -9.77 -13.38
CA VAL A 33 4.67 -8.58 -13.76
C VAL A 33 6.18 -8.85 -13.73
N TRP A 34 6.66 -9.54 -12.68
CA TRP A 34 8.09 -9.79 -12.45
C TRP A 34 8.57 -11.16 -12.94
N PHE A 35 7.70 -12.17 -12.95
CA PHE A 35 8.03 -13.54 -13.35
C PHE A 35 7.39 -13.98 -14.65
N ASP A 36 6.74 -13.06 -15.37
CA ASP A 36 6.12 -13.31 -16.69
C ASP A 36 5.07 -14.44 -16.73
N TRP A 37 4.44 -14.72 -15.58
CA TRP A 37 3.31 -15.63 -15.58
C TRP A 37 2.14 -15.05 -16.38
N PRO A 38 1.31 -15.90 -17.05
CA PRO A 38 0.32 -15.41 -18.00
C PRO A 38 -0.76 -14.53 -17.39
N GLY A 39 -1.11 -14.75 -16.12
CA GLY A 39 -2.21 -14.04 -15.46
C GLY A 39 -3.59 -14.55 -15.84
N ILE A 40 -4.57 -14.33 -14.97
CA ILE A 40 -5.96 -14.76 -15.16
C ILE A 40 -6.61 -14.07 -16.35
N LYS A 41 -6.24 -12.82 -16.65
CA LYS A 41 -6.75 -12.08 -17.81
C LYS A 41 -6.46 -12.82 -19.12
N LYS A 42 -5.24 -13.34 -19.30
CA LYS A 42 -4.89 -14.13 -20.49
C LYS A 42 -5.64 -15.47 -20.52
N LEU A 43 -5.88 -16.09 -19.36
CA LEU A 43 -6.69 -17.30 -19.28
C LEU A 43 -8.12 -17.04 -19.76
N PHE A 44 -8.76 -15.96 -19.30
CA PHE A 44 -10.11 -15.61 -19.77
C PHE A 44 -10.13 -15.25 -21.26
N SER A 45 -9.11 -14.55 -21.74
CA SER A 45 -8.95 -14.26 -23.16
C SER A 45 -8.75 -15.53 -24.01
N GLN A 46 -8.07 -16.55 -23.49
CA GLN A 46 -7.89 -17.84 -24.15
C GLN A 46 -9.24 -18.46 -24.54
N PHE A 47 -10.20 -18.42 -23.63
CA PHE A 47 -11.53 -19.01 -23.80
C PHE A 47 -12.59 -18.00 -24.26
N GLY A 48 -12.26 -16.72 -24.42
CA GLY A 48 -13.21 -15.67 -24.77
C GLY A 48 -14.30 -15.45 -23.72
N LEU A 49 -13.97 -15.67 -22.42
CA LEU A 49 -14.91 -15.52 -21.31
C LEU A 49 -15.05 -14.06 -20.88
N PHE A 50 -16.18 -13.71 -20.28
CA PHE A 50 -16.47 -12.38 -19.70
C PHE A 50 -16.24 -11.19 -20.65
N GLY A 51 -16.42 -11.38 -21.97
CA GLY A 51 -16.23 -10.32 -22.96
C GLY A 51 -14.75 -10.04 -23.32
N PHE A 52 -13.81 -10.80 -22.81
CA PHE A 52 -12.41 -10.68 -23.23
C PHE A 52 -12.21 -11.17 -24.65
N ARG A 53 -11.51 -10.36 -25.47
CA ARG A 53 -11.14 -10.72 -26.84
C ARG A 53 -10.20 -11.93 -26.80
N ARG A 54 -10.47 -12.93 -27.68
CA ARG A 54 -9.61 -14.11 -27.79
C ARG A 54 -8.18 -13.74 -28.15
N LEU A 55 -7.23 -14.48 -27.59
CA LEU A 55 -5.80 -14.31 -27.89
C LEU A 55 -5.53 -14.64 -29.35
N SER A 56 -4.65 -13.86 -30.00
CA SER A 56 -4.15 -14.15 -31.33
C SER A 56 -3.23 -15.38 -31.35
N THR A 57 -2.44 -15.54 -30.27
CA THR A 57 -1.59 -16.72 -30.04
C THR A 57 -2.07 -17.43 -28.79
N PRO A 58 -2.58 -18.67 -28.88
CA PRO A 58 -3.05 -19.39 -27.71
C PRO A 58 -1.94 -19.64 -26.68
N LEU A 59 -2.35 -19.72 -25.41
CA LEU A 59 -1.45 -20.21 -24.36
C LEU A 59 -1.26 -21.71 -24.55
N GLU A 60 -0.04 -22.21 -24.42
CA GLU A 60 0.28 -23.62 -24.59
C GLU A 60 1.06 -24.18 -23.39
N GLY A 61 0.97 -25.49 -23.19
CA GLY A 61 1.75 -26.23 -22.22
C GLY A 61 1.73 -25.66 -20.82
N LEU A 62 2.91 -25.35 -20.27
CA LEU A 62 3.10 -24.86 -18.92
C LEU A 62 2.36 -23.53 -18.66
N SER A 63 2.27 -22.65 -19.66
CA SER A 63 1.60 -21.36 -19.49
C SER A 63 0.11 -21.51 -19.15
N VAL A 64 -0.58 -22.49 -19.73
CA VAL A 64 -1.97 -22.78 -19.39
C VAL A 64 -2.07 -23.25 -17.93
N ALA A 65 -1.20 -24.17 -17.53
CA ALA A 65 -1.18 -24.69 -16.15
C ALA A 65 -0.93 -23.56 -15.13
N LEU A 66 0.05 -22.68 -15.39
CA LEU A 66 0.33 -21.54 -14.52
C LEU A 66 -0.86 -20.58 -14.40
N ALA A 67 -1.58 -20.33 -15.50
CA ALA A 67 -2.77 -19.49 -15.48
C ALA A 67 -3.92 -20.11 -14.64
N PHE A 68 -4.10 -21.44 -14.74
CA PHE A 68 -5.07 -22.16 -13.89
C PHE A 68 -4.63 -22.15 -12.41
N ILE A 69 -3.35 -22.31 -12.09
CA ILE A 69 -2.84 -22.19 -10.71
C ILE A 69 -3.13 -20.80 -10.14
N GLN A 70 -2.92 -19.74 -10.93
CA GLN A 70 -3.24 -18.36 -10.50
C GLN A 70 -4.73 -18.19 -10.22
N LEU A 71 -5.60 -18.78 -11.02
CA LEU A 71 -7.05 -18.79 -10.76
C LEU A 71 -7.38 -19.59 -9.49
N LEU A 72 -6.77 -20.74 -9.32
CA LEU A 72 -6.99 -21.63 -8.18
C LEU A 72 -6.65 -20.94 -6.85
N PHE A 73 -5.64 -20.07 -6.82
CA PHE A 73 -5.30 -19.30 -5.61
C PHE A 73 -6.48 -18.48 -5.08
N TYR A 74 -7.34 -17.92 -5.93
CA TYR A 74 -8.54 -17.20 -5.47
C TYR A 74 -9.56 -18.13 -4.83
N PHE A 75 -9.82 -19.29 -5.44
CA PHE A 75 -10.76 -20.26 -4.85
C PHE A 75 -10.26 -20.81 -3.52
N ILE A 76 -8.98 -21.16 -3.45
CA ILE A 76 -8.34 -21.62 -2.21
C ILE A 76 -8.42 -20.54 -1.13
N SER A 77 -8.15 -19.28 -1.45
CA SER A 77 -8.18 -18.19 -0.47
C SER A 77 -9.57 -18.00 0.13
N ILE A 78 -10.62 -18.04 -0.68
CA ILE A 78 -12.01 -17.94 -0.20
C ILE A 78 -12.37 -19.17 0.68
N LEU A 79 -11.95 -20.35 0.27
CA LEU A 79 -12.17 -21.57 1.05
C LEU A 79 -11.46 -21.52 2.41
N LEU A 80 -10.22 -21.06 2.43
CA LEU A 80 -9.46 -20.86 3.67
C LEU A 80 -10.13 -19.84 4.60
N VAL A 81 -10.64 -18.73 4.06
CA VAL A 81 -11.41 -17.74 4.84
C VAL A 81 -12.66 -18.40 5.45
N TYR A 82 -13.39 -19.18 4.67
CA TYR A 82 -14.59 -19.86 5.16
C TYR A 82 -14.27 -20.81 6.34
N PHE A 83 -13.23 -21.63 6.22
CA PHE A 83 -12.80 -22.53 7.31
C PHE A 83 -12.26 -21.75 8.51
N TYR A 84 -11.47 -20.71 8.30
CA TYR A 84 -10.95 -19.86 9.36
C TYR A 84 -12.07 -19.25 10.20
N VAL A 85 -13.04 -18.62 9.54
CA VAL A 85 -14.17 -17.97 10.24
C VAL A 85 -15.04 -18.99 10.97
N ARG A 86 -15.26 -20.16 10.40
CA ARG A 86 -16.02 -21.22 11.06
C ARG A 86 -15.30 -21.82 12.28
N LYS A 87 -13.98 -21.94 12.22
CA LYS A 87 -13.18 -22.43 13.35
C LYS A 87 -13.09 -21.40 14.48
N SER A 88 -13.12 -20.11 14.16
CA SER A 88 -12.99 -19.01 15.12
C SER A 88 -14.35 -18.39 15.51
N ILE A 89 -15.35 -19.22 15.79
CA ILE A 89 -16.73 -18.78 16.13
C ILE A 89 -16.78 -17.92 17.41
N GLU A 90 -15.85 -18.10 18.34
CA GLU A 90 -15.77 -17.32 19.58
C GLU A 90 -15.27 -15.88 19.38
N GLN A 91 -14.63 -15.60 18.24
CA GLN A 91 -14.15 -14.25 17.93
C GLN A 91 -15.31 -13.36 17.49
N THR A 92 -15.34 -12.14 18.01
CA THR A 92 -16.33 -11.13 17.67
C THR A 92 -15.88 -10.28 16.49
N LEU A 93 -16.83 -9.57 15.86
CA LEU A 93 -16.53 -8.57 14.83
C LEU A 93 -15.61 -7.46 15.36
N GLU A 94 -15.72 -7.11 16.64
CA GLU A 94 -14.88 -6.10 17.27
C GLU A 94 -13.44 -6.57 17.44
N THR A 95 -13.23 -7.80 17.90
CA THR A 95 -11.90 -8.40 18.01
C THR A 95 -11.19 -8.48 16.65
N ASP A 96 -11.93 -8.90 15.61
CA ASP A 96 -11.39 -8.95 14.25
C ASP A 96 -11.04 -7.54 13.73
N ALA A 97 -11.89 -6.54 14.00
CA ALA A 97 -11.62 -5.15 13.64
C ALA A 97 -10.35 -4.61 14.32
N GLU A 98 -10.14 -4.91 15.60
CA GLU A 98 -8.91 -4.52 16.29
C GLU A 98 -7.66 -5.18 15.69
N ILE A 99 -7.73 -6.46 15.32
CA ILE A 99 -6.62 -7.16 14.67
C ILE A 99 -6.27 -6.48 13.34
N LEU A 100 -7.28 -6.19 12.52
CA LEU A 100 -7.07 -5.51 11.24
C LEU A 100 -6.48 -4.11 11.41
N THR A 101 -6.96 -3.34 12.39
CA THR A 101 -6.38 -2.02 12.72
C THR A 101 -4.92 -2.13 13.15
N LYS A 102 -4.55 -3.15 13.94
CA LYS A 102 -3.15 -3.40 14.32
C LYS A 102 -2.28 -3.72 13.10
N ILE A 103 -2.80 -4.50 12.14
CA ILE A 103 -2.11 -4.83 10.89
C ILE A 103 -1.93 -3.58 10.03
N ALA A 104 -2.98 -2.78 9.82
CA ALA A 104 -2.88 -1.51 9.09
C ALA A 104 -1.85 -0.57 9.74
N GLY A 105 -1.90 -0.43 11.06
CA GLY A 105 -0.94 0.37 11.82
C GLY A 105 0.51 -0.12 11.69
N TYR A 106 0.73 -1.43 11.63
CA TYR A 106 2.05 -2.01 11.40
C TYR A 106 2.59 -1.67 10.00
N ILE A 107 1.75 -1.82 8.95
CA ILE A 107 2.12 -1.48 7.57
C ILE A 107 2.55 0.00 7.49
N ILE A 108 1.77 0.91 8.07
CA ILE A 108 2.06 2.35 8.05
C ILE A 108 3.34 2.68 8.80
N ARG A 109 3.56 2.11 9.99
CA ARG A 109 4.81 2.32 10.74
C ARG A 109 6.03 1.83 9.97
N SER A 110 5.95 0.64 9.39
CA SER A 110 7.03 0.08 8.58
C SER A 110 7.32 0.95 7.35
N SER A 111 6.28 1.44 6.70
CA SER A 111 6.40 2.35 5.56
C SER A 111 6.99 3.70 5.95
N PHE A 112 6.63 4.24 7.13
CA PHE A 112 7.24 5.45 7.67
C PHE A 112 8.76 5.27 7.84
N TRP A 113 9.20 4.18 8.46
CA TRP A 113 10.62 3.90 8.64
C TRP A 113 11.34 3.70 7.31
N ALA A 114 10.70 3.05 6.35
CA ALA A 114 11.26 2.92 5.00
C ALA A 114 11.48 4.28 4.35
N VAL A 115 10.47 5.16 4.41
CA VAL A 115 10.56 6.52 3.85
C VAL A 115 11.66 7.34 4.52
N LEU A 116 11.74 7.29 5.85
CA LEU A 116 12.75 8.01 6.60
C LEU A 116 14.16 7.53 6.25
N ILE A 117 14.41 6.23 6.36
CA ILE A 117 15.73 5.65 6.17
C ILE A 117 16.18 5.78 4.71
N LEU A 118 15.30 5.43 3.75
CA LEU A 118 15.62 5.54 2.34
C LEU A 118 15.87 6.99 1.91
N GLY A 119 15.05 7.92 2.37
CA GLY A 119 15.24 9.33 2.08
C GLY A 119 16.60 9.84 2.54
N ILE A 120 16.98 9.54 3.78
CA ILE A 120 18.27 9.97 4.35
C ILE A 120 19.45 9.28 3.63
N VAL A 121 19.40 7.96 3.47
CA VAL A 121 20.51 7.21 2.86
C VAL A 121 20.70 7.60 1.40
N ASP A 122 19.61 7.71 0.64
CA ASP A 122 19.67 8.08 -0.77
C ASP A 122 20.14 9.51 -0.97
N PHE A 123 19.75 10.43 -0.07
CA PHE A 123 20.23 11.80 -0.03
C PHE A 123 21.76 11.85 0.23
N ILE A 124 22.25 11.14 1.25
CA ILE A 124 23.68 11.08 1.57
C ILE A 124 24.47 10.53 0.39
N ILE A 125 24.02 9.43 -0.22
CA ILE A 125 24.71 8.84 -1.38
C ILE A 125 24.72 9.83 -2.55
N SER A 126 23.60 10.48 -2.86
CA SER A 126 23.52 11.45 -3.94
C SER A 126 24.43 12.67 -3.68
N PHE A 127 24.47 13.16 -2.45
CA PHE A 127 25.41 14.22 -2.04
C PHE A 127 26.87 13.78 -2.29
N MET A 128 27.26 12.60 -1.78
CA MET A 128 28.63 12.11 -1.93
C MET A 128 29.04 11.86 -3.38
N VAL A 129 28.07 11.45 -4.24
CA VAL A 129 28.29 11.28 -5.68
C VAL A 129 28.53 12.64 -6.36
N VAL A 130 27.73 13.65 -6.02
CA VAL A 130 27.85 15.01 -6.59
C VAL A 130 29.17 15.67 -6.18
N GLU A 131 29.53 15.55 -4.90
CA GLU A 131 30.77 16.12 -4.35
C GLU A 131 32.03 15.28 -4.71
N LYS A 132 31.86 14.24 -5.55
CA LYS A 132 32.99 13.38 -6.01
C LYS A 132 33.78 12.74 -4.87
N LEU A 133 33.11 12.41 -3.76
CA LEU A 133 33.74 11.79 -2.60
C LEU A 133 33.98 10.28 -2.78
N PHE A 134 33.39 9.67 -3.81
CA PHE A 134 33.63 8.27 -4.18
C PHE A 134 34.66 8.16 -5.31
N ASN A 135 35.40 7.05 -5.31
CA ASN A 135 36.20 6.67 -6.48
C ASN A 135 35.28 6.31 -7.67
N GLU A 136 35.79 6.41 -8.91
CA GLU A 136 34.99 6.19 -10.13
C GLU A 136 34.36 4.79 -10.19
N ALA A 137 34.98 3.76 -9.65
CA ALA A 137 34.46 2.39 -9.64
C ALA A 137 33.21 2.25 -8.72
N ILE A 138 33.23 2.88 -7.57
CA ILE A 138 32.08 2.91 -6.63
C ILE A 138 30.99 3.80 -7.20
N LYS A 139 31.33 4.98 -7.66
CA LYS A 139 30.39 5.92 -8.30
C LYS A 139 29.63 5.28 -9.44
N PHE A 140 30.31 4.57 -10.36
CA PHE A 140 29.67 3.85 -11.46
C PHE A 140 28.60 2.85 -11.00
N LYS A 141 28.85 2.13 -9.91
CA LYS A 141 27.86 1.23 -9.31
C LYS A 141 26.68 2.00 -8.69
N LEU A 142 26.97 3.06 -7.92
CA LEU A 142 25.95 3.82 -7.18
C LEU A 142 25.03 4.65 -8.09
N VAL A 143 25.50 5.03 -9.27
CA VAL A 143 24.71 5.74 -10.30
C VAL A 143 23.81 4.75 -11.09
N ASN A 144 24.09 3.45 -11.03
CA ASN A 144 23.24 2.44 -11.67
C ASN A 144 21.97 2.19 -10.81
N PRO A 145 20.74 2.48 -11.33
CA PRO A 145 19.51 2.32 -10.58
C PRO A 145 19.29 0.89 -10.10
N SER A 146 19.51 -0.10 -10.96
CA SER A 146 19.31 -1.51 -10.61
C SER A 146 20.21 -1.96 -9.46
N PHE A 147 21.48 -1.52 -9.46
CA PHE A 147 22.40 -1.81 -8.37
C PHE A 147 21.96 -1.14 -7.07
N ARG A 148 21.65 0.17 -7.12
CA ARG A 148 21.29 0.96 -5.95
C ARG A 148 20.00 0.45 -5.31
N ILE A 149 19.01 0.11 -6.12
CA ILE A 149 17.73 -0.40 -5.63
C ILE A 149 17.88 -1.80 -5.04
N THR A 150 18.57 -2.71 -5.73
CA THR A 150 18.71 -4.10 -5.27
C THR A 150 19.57 -4.22 -4.02
N PHE A 151 20.71 -3.52 -3.96
CA PHE A 151 21.70 -3.71 -2.90
C PHE A 151 21.60 -2.71 -1.76
N ILE A 152 20.89 -1.58 -1.94
CA ILE A 152 20.74 -0.57 -0.89
C ILE A 152 19.28 -0.44 -0.50
N HIS A 153 18.37 -0.11 -1.44
CA HIS A 153 16.98 0.18 -1.06
C HIS A 153 16.25 -1.05 -0.55
N PHE A 154 16.36 -2.19 -1.23
CA PHE A 154 15.66 -3.41 -0.83
C PHE A 154 16.04 -3.90 0.59
N PRO A 155 17.33 -4.00 0.97
CA PRO A 155 17.70 -4.33 2.34
C PRO A 155 17.19 -3.31 3.37
N LEU A 156 17.21 -2.01 3.06
CA LEU A 156 16.71 -0.98 3.96
C LEU A 156 15.20 -1.06 4.17
N VAL A 157 14.44 -1.42 3.13
CA VAL A 157 13.01 -1.71 3.26
C VAL A 157 12.79 -2.87 4.22
N LEU A 158 13.52 -3.97 4.10
CA LEU A 158 13.40 -5.11 5.02
C LEU A 158 13.73 -4.71 6.46
N ILE A 159 14.81 -3.95 6.67
CA ILE A 159 15.18 -3.40 7.99
C ILE A 159 14.04 -2.53 8.55
N SER A 160 13.39 -1.73 7.71
CA SER A 160 12.28 -0.88 8.11
C SER A 160 11.08 -1.66 8.64
N PHE A 161 10.79 -2.84 8.08
CA PHE A 161 9.75 -3.73 8.61
C PHE A 161 10.13 -4.28 9.99
N ILE A 162 11.39 -4.60 10.21
CA ILE A 162 11.88 -5.05 11.53
C ILE A 162 11.75 -3.91 12.55
N ILE A 163 12.20 -2.71 12.22
CA ILE A 163 12.10 -1.53 13.10
C ILE A 163 10.63 -1.20 13.39
N GLY A 164 9.76 -1.23 12.36
CA GLY A 164 8.33 -0.98 12.50
C GLY A 164 7.62 -1.95 13.44
N TYR A 165 8.14 -3.17 13.60
CA TYR A 165 7.63 -4.13 14.58
C TYR A 165 7.92 -3.73 16.04
N PHE A 166 9.12 -3.21 16.30
CA PHE A 166 9.54 -2.82 17.65
C PHE A 166 9.08 -1.41 18.07
N THR A 167 8.79 -0.54 17.10
CA THR A 167 8.40 0.85 17.38
C THR A 167 6.89 1.02 17.42
N ARG A 168 6.36 1.69 18.47
CA ARG A 168 4.91 1.87 18.65
C ARG A 168 4.43 3.31 18.44
N SER A 169 5.33 4.29 18.42
CA SER A 169 5.00 5.71 18.58
C SER A 169 5.40 6.62 17.42
N VAL A 170 5.34 6.13 16.18
CA VAL A 170 5.68 6.99 15.03
C VAL A 170 4.39 7.53 14.41
N GLY A 171 4.14 8.82 14.63
CA GLY A 171 3.00 9.53 14.05
C GLY A 171 3.39 10.36 12.83
N PHE A 172 2.39 10.74 12.03
CA PHE A 172 2.55 11.59 10.85
C PHE A 172 3.18 12.97 11.16
N ILE A 173 3.13 13.43 12.43
CA ILE A 173 3.76 14.65 12.90
C ILE A 173 5.26 14.66 12.60
N TRP A 174 5.94 13.50 12.74
CA TRP A 174 7.36 13.39 12.40
C TRP A 174 7.63 13.57 10.91
N LEU A 175 6.77 13.07 10.04
CA LEU A 175 6.87 13.33 8.60
C LEU A 175 6.67 14.82 8.28
N ALA A 176 5.72 15.47 8.94
CA ALA A 176 5.51 16.91 8.79
C ALA A 176 6.76 17.70 9.23
N VAL A 177 7.35 17.34 10.36
CA VAL A 177 8.60 17.96 10.85
C VAL A 177 9.75 17.74 9.86
N LEU A 178 9.87 16.54 9.27
CA LEU A 178 10.88 16.25 8.27
C LEU A 178 10.70 17.08 6.99
N VAL A 179 9.48 17.23 6.51
CA VAL A 179 9.17 18.07 5.34
C VAL A 179 9.55 19.52 5.63
N VAL A 180 9.03 20.09 6.71
CA VAL A 180 9.32 21.50 7.09
C VAL A 180 10.82 21.71 7.33
N GLY A 181 11.47 20.78 8.04
CA GLY A 181 12.91 20.84 8.31
C GLY A 181 13.76 20.79 7.04
N SER A 182 13.36 19.95 6.08
CA SER A 182 14.04 19.84 4.79
C SER A 182 13.86 21.09 3.93
N GLU A 183 12.66 21.65 3.86
CA GLU A 183 12.41 22.93 3.16
C GLU A 183 13.25 24.04 3.79
N PHE A 184 13.28 24.13 5.12
CA PHE A 184 14.11 25.10 5.82
C PHE A 184 15.60 24.89 5.52
N ALA A 185 16.08 23.64 5.51
CA ALA A 185 17.47 23.32 5.17
C ALA A 185 17.82 23.74 3.72
N ILE A 186 16.89 23.58 2.77
CA ILE A 186 17.08 24.06 1.38
C ILE A 186 17.21 25.57 1.35
N VAL A 187 16.33 26.29 2.06
CA VAL A 187 16.42 27.76 2.14
C VAL A 187 17.76 28.21 2.70
N LEU A 188 18.20 27.62 3.81
CA LEU A 188 19.51 27.94 4.40
C LEU A 188 20.66 27.63 3.45
N SER A 189 20.66 26.44 2.81
CA SER A 189 21.74 26.05 1.90
C SER A 189 21.84 26.98 0.68
N ARG A 190 20.70 27.40 0.14
CA ARG A 190 20.63 28.31 -1.00
C ARG A 190 21.08 29.73 -0.66
N PHE A 191 20.55 30.30 0.43
CA PHE A 191 20.80 31.72 0.75
C PHE A 191 22.11 31.97 1.52
N ILE A 192 22.57 31.01 2.33
CA ILE A 192 23.81 31.17 3.10
C ILE A 192 25.01 30.61 2.33
N PHE A 193 24.86 29.42 1.71
CA PHE A 193 25.97 28.70 1.09
C PHE A 193 25.97 28.75 -0.43
N ASN A 194 24.96 29.40 -1.07
CA ASN A 194 24.74 29.39 -2.52
C ASN A 194 24.77 27.96 -3.11
N TYR A 195 24.29 26.98 -2.34
CA TYR A 195 24.30 25.58 -2.70
C TYR A 195 22.88 25.09 -2.93
N GLU A 196 22.58 24.67 -4.15
CA GLU A 196 21.29 24.11 -4.54
C GLU A 196 21.50 22.93 -5.49
N GLN A 197 20.96 21.78 -5.14
CA GLN A 197 21.03 20.55 -5.93
C GLN A 197 19.66 19.90 -6.08
N ALA A 198 19.41 19.25 -7.21
CA ALA A 198 18.13 18.60 -7.52
C ALA A 198 17.69 17.59 -6.44
N PHE A 199 18.62 16.83 -5.87
CA PHE A 199 18.33 15.83 -4.84
C PHE A 199 17.74 16.42 -3.55
N GLN A 200 17.96 17.70 -3.24
CA GLN A 200 17.38 18.37 -2.08
C GLN A 200 15.85 18.50 -2.25
N GLY A 201 15.41 19.04 -3.40
CA GLY A 201 13.99 19.16 -3.73
C GLY A 201 13.28 17.81 -3.89
N ASP A 202 13.99 16.80 -4.40
CA ASP A 202 13.45 15.45 -4.53
C ASP A 202 13.19 14.81 -3.18
N LEU A 203 14.04 15.03 -2.17
CA LEU A 203 13.85 14.55 -0.80
C LEU A 203 12.55 15.10 -0.19
N VAL A 204 12.31 16.40 -0.35
CA VAL A 204 11.09 17.04 0.12
C VAL A 204 9.86 16.45 -0.55
N ARG A 205 9.86 16.31 -1.89
CA ARG A 205 8.76 15.69 -2.63
C ARG A 205 8.48 14.27 -2.18
N PHE A 206 9.53 13.49 -1.92
CA PHE A 206 9.43 12.12 -1.46
C PHE A 206 8.77 12.03 -0.07
N TRP A 207 9.22 12.81 0.89
CA TRP A 207 8.64 12.85 2.23
C TRP A 207 7.23 13.45 2.24
N TYR A 208 6.98 14.45 1.41
CA TYR A 208 5.68 15.07 1.25
C TYR A 208 4.64 14.10 0.67
N ALA A 209 5.01 13.35 -0.36
CA ALA A 209 4.13 12.31 -0.92
C ALA A 209 3.79 11.24 0.13
N ALA A 210 4.77 10.81 0.91
CA ALA A 210 4.55 9.87 2.01
C ALA A 210 3.65 10.45 3.10
N LEU A 211 3.84 11.71 3.48
CA LEU A 211 2.99 12.40 4.45
C LEU A 211 1.53 12.39 4.02
N TYR A 212 1.24 12.76 2.77
CA TYR A 212 -0.13 12.80 2.26
C TYR A 212 -0.79 11.43 2.26
N LEU A 213 -0.09 10.41 1.77
CA LEU A 213 -0.66 9.09 1.60
C LEU A 213 -0.77 8.33 2.94
N PHE A 214 0.26 8.37 3.77
CA PHE A 214 0.27 7.59 5.01
C PHE A 214 -0.49 8.25 6.15
N ALA A 215 -0.56 9.58 6.19
CA ALA A 215 -1.38 10.29 7.16
C ALA A 215 -2.87 9.97 7.05
N SER A 216 -3.36 9.65 5.84
CA SER A 216 -4.78 9.34 5.63
C SER A 216 -5.24 8.11 6.42
N ALA A 217 -4.46 7.02 6.40
CA ALA A 217 -4.79 5.82 7.15
C ALA A 217 -4.64 6.04 8.67
N TYR A 218 -3.60 6.78 9.08
CA TYR A 218 -3.43 7.16 10.48
C TYR A 218 -4.59 8.04 10.98
N ALA A 219 -5.01 9.03 10.19
CA ALA A 219 -6.13 9.91 10.52
C ALA A 219 -7.45 9.14 10.62
N LEU A 220 -7.68 8.15 9.76
CA LEU A 220 -8.86 7.28 9.84
C LEU A 220 -8.86 6.44 11.12
N MET A 221 -7.70 5.90 11.52
CA MET A 221 -7.56 5.11 12.75
C MET A 221 -7.86 5.91 14.02
N HIS A 222 -7.48 7.18 14.05
CA HIS A 222 -7.61 8.04 15.24
C HIS A 222 -8.81 9.00 15.17
N GLU A 223 -9.71 8.80 14.19
CA GLU A 223 -10.82 9.72 13.93
C GLU A 223 -10.37 11.19 13.79
N GLY A 224 -9.11 11.41 13.42
CA GLY A 224 -8.44 12.71 13.34
C GLY A 224 -8.84 13.58 12.13
N HIS A 225 -9.84 13.18 11.36
CA HIS A 225 -10.35 14.00 10.27
C HIS A 225 -11.13 15.21 10.84
N VAL A 226 -10.88 16.38 10.26
CA VAL A 226 -11.76 17.52 10.46
C VAL A 226 -13.11 17.15 9.84
N ARG A 227 -14.02 16.68 10.67
CA ARG A 227 -15.39 16.40 10.24
C ARG A 227 -16.16 17.72 10.20
N VAL A 228 -16.84 17.97 9.09
CA VAL A 228 -17.90 18.99 9.08
C VAL A 228 -19.11 18.34 9.75
N ASP A 229 -19.02 18.25 11.08
CA ASP A 229 -19.83 17.34 11.90
C ASP A 229 -21.24 17.88 12.25
N VAL A 230 -21.68 18.99 11.66
CA VAL A 230 -22.94 19.64 12.05
C VAL A 230 -24.12 18.65 12.01
N LEU A 231 -24.18 17.79 11.01
CA LEU A 231 -25.25 16.79 10.91
C LEU A 231 -24.90 15.49 11.68
N TYR A 232 -23.65 15.05 11.59
CA TYR A 232 -23.21 13.77 12.16
C TYR A 232 -23.20 13.79 13.70
N THR A 233 -22.84 14.90 14.32
CA THR A 233 -22.87 15.06 15.79
C THR A 233 -24.26 14.94 16.38
N GLY A 234 -25.28 15.31 15.61
CA GLY A 234 -26.73 15.17 16.00
C GLY A 234 -27.26 13.72 15.85
N PHE A 235 -26.50 12.79 15.24
CA PHE A 235 -26.99 11.44 15.04
C PHE A 235 -26.88 10.61 16.32
N SER A 236 -27.87 9.72 16.55
CA SER A 236 -27.76 8.67 17.58
C SER A 236 -26.61 7.71 17.24
N GLU A 237 -26.06 7.00 18.23
CA GLU A 237 -24.97 6.04 18.03
C GLU A 237 -25.28 5.03 16.93
N LYS A 238 -26.50 4.51 16.89
CA LYS A 238 -26.96 3.58 15.87
C LYS A 238 -26.91 4.20 14.46
N ARG A 239 -27.36 5.45 14.30
CA ARG A 239 -27.30 6.16 13.01
C ARG A 239 -25.86 6.42 12.58
N ARG A 240 -24.97 6.79 13.51
CA ARG A 240 -23.53 6.94 13.24
C ARG A 240 -22.92 5.63 12.77
N ALA A 241 -23.23 4.52 13.46
CA ALA A 241 -22.74 3.19 13.07
C ALA A 241 -23.23 2.80 11.66
N TRP A 242 -24.48 3.06 11.31
CA TRP A 242 -25.00 2.85 9.95
C TRP A 242 -24.28 3.69 8.91
N THR A 243 -24.12 4.99 9.16
CA THR A 243 -23.41 5.90 8.24
C THR A 243 -21.98 5.44 8.00
N ASN A 244 -21.27 5.06 9.07
CA ASN A 244 -19.89 4.59 8.99
C ASN A 244 -19.79 3.24 8.25
N SER A 245 -20.68 2.32 8.52
CA SER A 245 -20.73 1.01 7.86
C SER A 245 -20.98 1.14 6.36
N ILE A 246 -22.01 1.91 5.97
CA ILE A 246 -22.34 2.14 4.55
C ILE A 246 -21.23 2.93 3.86
N GLY A 247 -20.70 3.98 4.47
CA GLY A 247 -19.60 4.78 3.92
C GLY A 247 -18.34 3.93 3.67
N SER A 248 -17.97 3.08 4.60
CA SER A 248 -16.85 2.17 4.44
C SER A 248 -17.08 1.16 3.31
N LEU A 249 -18.29 0.57 3.25
CA LEU A 249 -18.62 -0.46 2.28
C LEU A 249 -18.79 0.07 0.85
N VAL A 250 -19.43 1.23 0.69
CA VAL A 250 -19.83 1.75 -0.63
C VAL A 250 -18.80 2.72 -1.19
N LEU A 251 -18.06 3.44 -0.35
CA LEU A 251 -17.08 4.44 -0.80
C LEU A 251 -15.65 4.00 -0.50
N GLY A 252 -15.33 3.68 0.74
CA GLY A 252 -13.96 3.42 1.17
C GLY A 252 -13.35 2.17 0.53
N ILE A 253 -13.99 1.02 0.70
CA ILE A 253 -13.52 -0.26 0.15
C ILE A 253 -13.45 -0.23 -1.38
N PRO A 254 -14.48 0.20 -2.14
CA PRO A 254 -14.41 0.25 -3.60
C PRO A 254 -13.33 1.20 -4.11
N LEU A 255 -13.13 2.37 -3.49
CA LEU A 255 -12.06 3.30 -3.87
C LEU A 255 -10.69 2.62 -3.79
N CYS A 256 -10.40 1.93 -2.68
CA CYS A 256 -9.14 1.22 -2.51
C CYS A 256 -8.96 0.09 -3.53
N LEU A 257 -10.02 -0.68 -3.78
CA LEU A 257 -10.00 -1.75 -4.79
C LEU A 257 -9.76 -1.21 -6.20
N ILE A 258 -10.38 -0.08 -6.57
CA ILE A 258 -10.15 0.58 -7.85
C ILE A 258 -8.68 0.99 -7.99
N ILE A 259 -8.10 1.63 -6.97
CA ILE A 259 -6.68 2.03 -6.98
C ILE A 259 -5.78 0.79 -7.17
N ILE A 260 -6.05 -0.29 -6.45
CA ILE A 260 -5.24 -1.52 -6.53
C ILE A 260 -5.41 -2.19 -7.90
N PHE A 261 -6.63 -2.48 -8.32
CA PHE A 261 -6.87 -3.29 -9.53
C PHE A 261 -6.54 -2.51 -10.81
N LEU A 262 -6.86 -1.22 -10.89
CA LEU A 262 -6.52 -0.41 -12.07
C LEU A 262 -5.07 0.09 -12.00
N GLY A 263 -4.62 0.53 -10.83
CA GLY A 263 -3.26 1.00 -10.64
C GLY A 263 -2.18 -0.07 -10.87
N MET A 264 -2.53 -1.35 -10.67
CA MET A 264 -1.65 -2.50 -10.87
C MET A 264 -2.14 -3.47 -11.97
N GLY A 265 -3.06 -3.04 -12.84
CA GLY A 265 -3.74 -3.91 -13.81
C GLY A 265 -2.87 -4.45 -14.96
N GLY A 266 -1.60 -4.09 -15.07
CA GLY A 266 -0.66 -4.54 -16.10
C GLY A 266 0.73 -3.96 -15.91
N LYS A 267 1.70 -4.38 -16.76
CA LYS A 267 3.10 -3.91 -16.67
C LYS A 267 3.25 -2.40 -16.84
N ALA A 268 2.45 -1.78 -17.71
CA ALA A 268 2.50 -0.35 -18.00
C ALA A 268 1.52 0.48 -17.14
N SER A 269 0.94 -0.09 -16.08
CA SER A 269 0.04 0.64 -15.20
C SER A 269 0.78 1.63 -14.31
N ILE A 270 0.03 2.56 -13.72
CA ILE A 270 0.55 3.70 -12.94
C ILE A 270 1.48 3.28 -11.78
N ILE A 271 1.26 2.11 -11.18
CA ILE A 271 2.08 1.61 -10.08
C ILE A 271 3.18 0.68 -10.61
N ASN A 272 2.84 -0.29 -11.47
CA ASN A 272 3.81 -1.28 -11.94
C ASN A 272 4.83 -0.69 -12.92
N GLY A 273 4.45 0.25 -13.79
CA GLY A 273 5.34 0.82 -14.79
C GLY A 273 6.59 1.44 -14.17
N PRO A 274 6.44 2.44 -13.29
CA PRO A 274 7.57 3.04 -12.58
C PRO A 274 8.37 2.05 -11.73
N ALA A 275 7.68 1.09 -11.07
CA ALA A 275 8.34 0.08 -10.25
C ALA A 275 9.22 -0.87 -11.08
N LEU A 276 8.77 -1.30 -12.26
CA LEU A 276 9.53 -2.18 -13.17
C LEU A 276 10.71 -1.49 -13.83
N SER A 277 10.54 -0.22 -14.25
CA SER A 277 11.59 0.55 -14.90
C SER A 277 12.61 1.11 -13.92
N PHE A 278 12.39 0.94 -12.60
CA PHE A 278 13.16 1.61 -11.57
C PHE A 278 13.26 3.11 -11.84
N GLU A 279 12.11 3.73 -12.05
CA GLU A 279 12.04 5.12 -12.45
C GLU A 279 12.70 6.03 -11.42
N ILE A 280 13.64 6.84 -11.92
CA ILE A 280 14.37 7.82 -11.11
C ILE A 280 13.90 9.23 -11.47
N THR A 281 14.17 10.18 -10.59
CA THR A 281 13.84 11.59 -10.85
C THR A 281 14.65 12.11 -12.03
N GLN A 282 13.99 12.61 -13.06
CA GLN A 282 14.65 13.10 -14.28
C GLN A 282 15.13 14.56 -14.20
N GLN A 283 15.12 15.18 -13.03
CA GLN A 283 15.59 16.56 -12.86
C GLN A 283 17.12 16.64 -12.81
N GLY A 284 17.73 16.38 -13.99
CA GLY A 284 19.19 16.40 -14.14
C GLY A 284 19.87 15.11 -13.68
N SER A 285 21.21 15.07 -13.81
CA SER A 285 22.05 13.93 -13.43
C SER A 285 22.19 13.71 -11.92
N ASN A 286 21.61 14.59 -11.10
CA ASN A 286 21.87 14.69 -9.67
C ASN A 286 20.61 14.51 -8.80
N GLY A 287 19.58 13.82 -9.31
CA GLY A 287 18.35 13.53 -8.58
C GLY A 287 18.46 12.35 -7.61
N LEU A 288 17.42 12.15 -6.79
CA LEU A 288 17.26 10.95 -5.99
C LEU A 288 16.73 9.77 -6.80
N TYR A 289 17.07 8.56 -6.37
CA TYR A 289 16.67 7.30 -6.99
C TYR A 289 15.40 6.72 -6.36
N LEU A 290 14.45 7.58 -5.98
CA LEU A 290 13.30 7.22 -5.16
C LEU A 290 11.94 7.37 -5.87
N LEU A 291 11.88 7.82 -7.12
CA LEU A 291 10.62 8.12 -7.81
C LEU A 291 9.73 6.87 -7.94
N TYR A 292 10.31 5.71 -8.25
CA TYR A 292 9.58 4.44 -8.32
C TYR A 292 8.86 4.07 -7.00
N LEU A 293 9.43 4.47 -5.86
CA LEU A 293 8.82 4.25 -4.54
C LEU A 293 7.57 5.11 -4.34
N MET A 294 7.52 6.32 -4.92
CA MET A 294 6.33 7.16 -4.83
C MET A 294 5.12 6.51 -5.52
N ALA A 295 5.35 5.77 -6.62
CA ALA A 295 4.31 4.96 -7.23
C ALA A 295 3.88 3.77 -6.33
N ILE A 296 4.84 3.12 -5.66
CA ILE A 296 4.57 2.05 -4.69
C ILE A 296 3.80 2.60 -3.46
N TYR A 297 4.02 3.84 -3.05
CA TYR A 297 3.26 4.46 -1.95
C TYR A 297 1.76 4.46 -2.20
N LEU A 298 1.33 4.61 -3.45
CA LEU A 298 -0.08 4.54 -3.80
C LEU A 298 -0.65 3.14 -3.52
N ALA A 299 0.12 2.07 -3.78
CA ALA A 299 -0.30 0.71 -3.42
C ALA A 299 -0.34 0.51 -1.91
N VAL A 300 0.69 0.97 -1.18
CA VAL A 300 0.74 0.88 0.29
C VAL A 300 -0.42 1.64 0.93
N PHE A 301 -0.72 2.85 0.44
CA PHE A 301 -1.89 3.62 0.84
C PHE A 301 -3.17 2.82 0.62
N ALA A 302 -3.40 2.34 -0.60
CA ALA A 302 -4.65 1.65 -0.94
C ALA A 302 -4.83 0.36 -0.13
N VAL A 303 -3.76 -0.42 0.09
CA VAL A 303 -3.80 -1.65 0.91
C VAL A 303 -4.06 -1.33 2.39
N SER A 304 -3.35 -0.37 2.97
CA SER A 304 -3.52 -0.01 4.37
C SER A 304 -4.91 0.60 4.64
N MET A 305 -5.40 1.45 3.72
CA MET A 305 -6.76 2.01 3.80
C MET A 305 -7.83 0.94 3.60
N LEU A 306 -7.62 -0.02 2.69
CA LEU A 306 -8.57 -1.14 2.51
C LEU A 306 -8.72 -1.96 3.79
N ILE A 307 -7.60 -2.30 4.44
CA ILE A 307 -7.61 -3.01 5.72
C ILE A 307 -8.34 -2.18 6.78
N GLN A 308 -8.07 -0.88 6.86
CA GLN A 308 -8.68 0.01 7.84
C GLN A 308 -10.18 0.22 7.60
N PHE A 309 -10.62 0.42 6.35
CA PHE A 309 -12.05 0.51 6.02
C PHE A 309 -12.78 -0.81 6.30
N THR A 310 -12.13 -1.94 6.05
CA THR A 310 -12.69 -3.26 6.40
C THR A 310 -12.85 -3.41 7.91
N SER A 311 -11.85 -3.00 8.69
CA SER A 311 -11.92 -2.94 10.15
C SER A 311 -13.08 -2.05 10.62
N TYR A 312 -13.18 -0.84 10.06
CA TYR A 312 -14.19 0.15 10.42
C TYR A 312 -15.60 -0.34 10.07
N PHE A 313 -15.76 -1.04 8.94
CA PHE A 313 -17.01 -1.71 8.57
C PHE A 313 -17.40 -2.78 9.58
N MET A 314 -16.46 -3.64 10.02
CA MET A 314 -16.74 -4.69 11.00
C MET A 314 -17.10 -4.13 12.37
N SER A 315 -16.36 -3.15 12.88
CA SER A 315 -16.62 -2.48 14.16
C SER A 315 -17.97 -1.76 14.14
N SER A 316 -18.27 -1.03 13.07
CA SER A 316 -19.57 -0.34 12.92
C SER A 316 -20.74 -1.34 12.83
N SER A 317 -20.56 -2.44 12.11
CA SER A 317 -21.56 -3.51 12.03
C SER A 317 -21.80 -4.18 13.38
N HIS A 318 -20.74 -4.36 14.20
CA HIS A 318 -20.87 -4.86 15.58
C HIS A 318 -21.77 -3.95 16.42
N LYS A 319 -21.54 -2.62 16.35
CA LYS A 319 -22.37 -1.63 17.07
C LYS A 319 -23.83 -1.62 16.61
N ILE A 320 -24.10 -1.89 15.32
CA ILE A 320 -25.46 -1.98 14.78
C ILE A 320 -26.19 -3.20 15.35
N LEU A 321 -25.48 -4.32 15.48
CA LEU A 321 -26.08 -5.60 15.91
C LEU A 321 -26.32 -5.66 17.41
N ASN A 322 -25.58 -4.90 18.22
CA ASN A 322 -25.66 -4.91 19.68
C ASN A 322 -26.54 -3.76 20.26
N ASN A 323 -26.95 -2.79 19.43
CA ASN A 323 -27.88 -1.70 19.75
C ASN A 323 -29.21 -1.89 19.02
#